data_cc020858552b29a3a07fd8df105ab5ea
#
_entry.id   cc020858552b29a3a07fd8df105ab5ea
#
_cell.length_a   1.000
_cell.length_b   1.000
_cell.length_c   1.000
_cell.angle_alpha   90.00
_cell.angle_beta   90.00
_cell.angle_gamma   90.00
#
_symmetry.space_group_name_H-M   'P 1'
#
loop_
_entity.id
_entity.type
_entity.pdbx_description
1 polymer ?
#
loop_
_entity_poly.entity_id
_entity_poly.type
_entity_poly.pdbx_seq_one_letter_code
_entity_poly.pdbx_strand_id
1 'polypeptide(L)'
;MIRKKMSKQKGVTIVEFTLIVLAVMVLIIGVLEIGRYVYSLQMMNEMTRKAARLATVCYVLDQHDIPTMDEVVETYPADFTAENLVIEYLDSSGNTVDLTGYTSLSLEEQSSVFAMIRFVRARIDNYQYRFFSLLSFIGTDGLLEMPEFQTTLPAESLGVVRPREDDDDSGVIIDC
;
A
#
# COMPACT_ATOMS: atom_id res chain seq x y z
N MET A 1 -67.76 -38.49 12.82
CA MET A 1 -66.52 -38.59 12.02
C MET A 1 -66.14 -37.17 11.59
N ILE A 2 -65.20 -36.49 12.34
CA ILE A 2 -64.82 -35.11 12.04
C ILE A 2 -63.57 -35.13 11.14
N ARG A 3 -63.71 -34.75 9.92
CA ARG A 3 -62.57 -34.58 8.98
C ARG A 3 -61.82 -33.31 9.35
N LYS A 4 -60.65 -33.45 9.94
CA LYS A 4 -59.70 -32.38 10.22
C LYS A 4 -59.16 -31.84 8.86
N LYS A 5 -59.56 -30.61 8.53
CA LYS A 5 -59.13 -29.90 7.30
C LYS A 5 -57.64 -29.57 7.44
N MET A 6 -56.78 -30.32 6.78
CA MET A 6 -55.36 -30.02 6.70
C MET A 6 -55.16 -28.71 5.94
N SER A 7 -54.80 -27.63 6.61
CA SER A 7 -54.48 -26.37 5.98
C SER A 7 -53.17 -26.50 5.18
N LYS A 8 -53.19 -26.11 3.93
CA LYS A 8 -52.02 -26.13 3.02
C LYS A 8 -51.07 -24.97 3.40
N GLN A 9 -50.14 -25.21 4.30
CA GLN A 9 -49.08 -24.23 4.72
C GLN A 9 -47.80 -24.37 3.91
N LYS A 10 -47.85 -24.70 2.64
CA LYS A 10 -46.66 -24.97 1.81
C LYS A 10 -45.88 -23.73 1.34
N GLY A 11 -46.42 -22.50 1.45
CA GLY A 11 -45.77 -21.27 0.98
C GLY A 11 -44.93 -20.55 2.02
N VAL A 12 -45.35 -20.60 3.29
CA VAL A 12 -44.70 -19.85 4.39
C VAL A 12 -43.32 -20.41 4.70
N THR A 13 -43.14 -21.72 4.71
CA THR A 13 -41.86 -22.38 5.03
C THR A 13 -40.74 -22.04 4.04
N ILE A 14 -41.05 -21.84 2.75
CA ILE A 14 -40.05 -21.46 1.74
C ILE A 14 -39.56 -20.04 1.99
N VAL A 15 -40.46 -19.12 2.28
CA VAL A 15 -40.13 -17.72 2.58
C VAL A 15 -39.29 -17.62 3.86
N GLU A 16 -39.68 -18.35 4.90
CA GLU A 16 -38.95 -18.38 6.18
C GLU A 16 -37.55 -18.94 6.00
N PHE A 17 -37.39 -20.04 5.27
CA PHE A 17 -36.08 -20.62 4.93
C PHE A 17 -35.22 -19.64 4.13
N THR A 18 -35.78 -18.97 3.12
CA THR A 18 -35.05 -17.99 2.29
C THR A 18 -34.56 -16.82 3.10
N LEU A 19 -35.33 -16.30 4.07
CA LEU A 19 -34.92 -15.22 4.95
C LEU A 19 -33.76 -15.64 5.86
N ILE A 20 -33.83 -16.86 6.43
CA ILE A 20 -32.76 -17.39 7.26
C ILE A 20 -31.46 -17.56 6.45
N VAL A 21 -31.56 -18.16 5.26
CA VAL A 21 -30.40 -18.36 4.37
C VAL A 21 -29.79 -17.02 3.98
N LEU A 22 -30.61 -16.02 3.63
CA LEU A 22 -30.13 -14.68 3.29
C LEU A 22 -29.37 -14.06 4.48
N ALA A 23 -29.91 -14.13 5.69
CA ALA A 23 -29.25 -13.61 6.89
C ALA A 23 -27.88 -14.30 7.14
N VAL A 24 -27.84 -15.63 7.01
CA VAL A 24 -26.60 -16.40 7.17
C VAL A 24 -25.58 -16.03 6.08
N MET A 25 -26.01 -15.87 4.82
CA MET A 25 -25.12 -15.47 3.73
C MET A 25 -24.52 -14.07 3.96
N VAL A 26 -25.33 -13.11 4.41
CA VAL A 26 -24.84 -11.76 4.73
C VAL A 26 -23.81 -11.81 5.85
N LEU A 27 -23.99 -12.64 6.88
CA LEU A 27 -23.01 -12.82 7.95
C LEU A 27 -21.72 -13.43 7.44
N ILE A 28 -21.78 -14.45 6.59
CA ILE A 28 -20.58 -15.09 6.01
C ILE A 28 -19.80 -14.08 5.17
N ILE A 29 -20.50 -13.35 4.29
CA ILE A 29 -19.88 -12.34 3.44
C ILE A 29 -19.27 -11.23 4.30
N GLY A 30 -19.94 -10.80 5.37
CA GLY A 30 -19.40 -9.81 6.30
C GLY A 30 -18.10 -10.25 6.98
N VAL A 31 -18.01 -11.51 7.41
CA VAL A 31 -16.79 -12.07 8.03
C VAL A 31 -15.64 -12.14 7.00
N LEU A 32 -15.93 -12.58 5.77
CA LEU A 32 -14.93 -12.63 4.71
C LEU A 32 -14.42 -11.22 4.35
N GLU A 33 -15.30 -10.24 4.33
CA GLU A 33 -14.94 -8.87 4.02
C GLU A 33 -14.04 -8.25 5.10
N ILE A 34 -14.36 -8.49 6.38
CA ILE A 34 -13.48 -8.07 7.48
C ILE A 34 -12.09 -8.72 7.34
N GLY A 35 -12.04 -10.00 6.96
CA GLY A 35 -10.78 -10.70 6.71
C GLY A 35 -9.96 -10.06 5.58
N ARG A 36 -10.61 -9.72 4.46
CA ARG A 36 -9.98 -8.99 3.35
C ARG A 36 -9.45 -7.63 3.76
N TYR A 37 -10.25 -6.87 4.51
CA TYR A 37 -9.85 -5.57 5.00
C TYR A 37 -8.60 -5.64 5.88
N VAL A 38 -8.59 -6.53 6.87
CA VAL A 38 -7.42 -6.74 7.75
C VAL A 38 -6.19 -7.20 6.96
N TYR A 39 -6.39 -8.08 5.97
CA TYR A 39 -5.32 -8.49 5.08
C TYR A 39 -4.74 -7.30 4.29
N SER A 40 -5.60 -6.44 3.73
CA SER A 40 -5.16 -5.24 3.02
C SER A 40 -4.34 -4.29 3.91
N LEU A 41 -4.72 -4.11 5.19
CA LEU A 41 -3.94 -3.34 6.16
C LEU A 41 -2.53 -3.90 6.35
N GLN A 42 -2.39 -5.23 6.44
CA GLN A 42 -1.09 -5.88 6.58
C GLN A 42 -0.24 -5.75 5.32
N MET A 43 -0.85 -5.91 4.15
CA MET A 43 -0.15 -5.73 2.87
C MET A 43 0.40 -4.31 2.72
N MET A 44 -0.37 -3.29 3.11
CA MET A 44 0.09 -1.89 3.08
C MET A 44 1.26 -1.62 4.02
N ASN A 45 1.26 -2.21 5.22
CA ASN A 45 2.40 -2.14 6.13
C ASN A 45 3.65 -2.79 5.53
N GLU A 46 3.50 -3.96 4.94
CA GLU A 46 4.62 -4.68 4.34
C GLU A 46 5.17 -3.92 3.12
N MET A 47 4.27 -3.41 2.29
CA MET A 47 4.62 -2.62 1.10
C MET A 47 5.41 -1.37 1.46
N THR A 48 4.94 -0.55 2.41
CA THR A 48 5.65 0.67 2.81
C THR A 48 7.02 0.36 3.40
N ARG A 49 7.16 -0.76 4.13
CA ARG A 49 8.45 -1.21 4.68
C ARG A 49 9.41 -1.67 3.60
N LYS A 50 8.94 -2.47 2.62
CA LYS A 50 9.76 -2.91 1.48
C LYS A 50 10.19 -1.72 0.63
N ALA A 51 9.26 -0.85 0.27
CA ALA A 51 9.54 0.33 -0.53
C ALA A 51 10.53 1.28 0.17
N ALA A 52 10.33 1.56 1.47
CA ALA A 52 11.27 2.37 2.23
C ALA A 52 12.67 1.74 2.27
N ARG A 53 12.77 0.41 2.44
CA ARG A 53 14.05 -0.29 2.47
C ARG A 53 14.77 -0.23 1.12
N LEU A 54 14.07 -0.46 0.02
CA LEU A 54 14.64 -0.29 -1.32
C LEU A 54 15.15 1.14 -1.51
N ALA A 55 14.35 2.13 -1.16
CA ALA A 55 14.73 3.52 -1.29
C ALA A 55 15.91 3.96 -0.40
N THR A 56 16.28 3.21 0.65
CA THR A 56 17.51 3.48 1.43
C THR A 56 18.78 2.99 0.75
N VAL A 57 18.67 2.05 -0.20
CA VAL A 57 19.82 1.43 -0.87
C VAL A 57 19.87 1.73 -2.36
N CYS A 58 18.74 1.97 -3.01
CA CYS A 58 18.66 2.36 -4.41
C CYS A 58 19.11 3.81 -4.62
N TYR A 59 19.51 4.13 -5.84
CA TYR A 59 19.89 5.50 -6.16
C TYR A 59 18.70 6.47 -6.04
N VAL A 60 18.97 7.68 -5.60
CA VAL A 60 17.91 8.68 -5.30
C VAL A 60 16.99 9.00 -6.49
N LEU A 61 17.46 8.81 -7.72
CA LEU A 61 16.66 9.03 -8.92
C LEU A 61 15.68 7.89 -9.22
N ASP A 62 15.91 6.70 -8.67
CA ASP A 62 15.03 5.53 -8.82
C ASP A 62 13.75 5.64 -7.98
N GLN A 63 13.57 6.74 -7.25
CA GLN A 63 12.38 6.94 -6.39
C GLN A 63 11.04 6.71 -7.10
N HIS A 64 10.99 6.98 -8.41
CA HIS A 64 9.77 6.81 -9.22
C HIS A 64 9.62 5.39 -9.76
N ASP A 65 10.70 4.62 -9.82
CA ASP A 65 10.72 3.25 -10.32
C ASP A 65 10.42 2.24 -9.22
N ILE A 66 10.81 2.54 -7.96
CA ILE A 66 10.55 1.68 -6.80
C ILE A 66 9.10 1.21 -6.70
N PRO A 67 8.06 2.08 -6.87
CA PRO A 67 6.68 1.64 -6.84
C PRO A 67 6.31 0.63 -7.94
N THR A 68 7.07 0.53 -9.01
CA THR A 68 6.80 -0.38 -10.13
C THR A 68 7.62 -1.67 -10.10
N MET A 69 8.54 -1.81 -9.14
CA MET A 69 9.35 -3.01 -8.97
C MET A 69 8.51 -4.20 -8.56
N ASP A 70 8.77 -5.38 -9.14
CA ASP A 70 8.02 -6.60 -8.90
C ASP A 70 7.91 -6.93 -7.40
N GLU A 71 9.00 -6.76 -6.65
CA GLU A 71 9.06 -7.03 -5.21
C GLU A 71 8.08 -6.16 -4.38
N VAL A 72 7.76 -4.97 -4.88
CA VAL A 72 6.80 -4.04 -4.25
C VAL A 72 5.40 -4.33 -4.75
N VAL A 73 5.24 -4.49 -6.08
CA VAL A 73 3.96 -4.76 -6.74
C VAL A 73 3.29 -6.03 -6.22
N GLU A 74 4.06 -7.09 -5.91
CA GLU A 74 3.55 -8.33 -5.30
C GLU A 74 2.83 -8.11 -3.96
N THR A 75 3.09 -6.98 -3.30
CA THR A 75 2.47 -6.62 -2.02
C THR A 75 1.26 -5.69 -2.17
N TYR A 76 0.85 -5.38 -3.39
CA TYR A 76 -0.27 -4.48 -3.63
C TYR A 76 -1.61 -5.13 -3.25
N PRO A 77 -2.43 -4.47 -2.42
CA PRO A 77 -3.80 -4.88 -2.23
C PRO A 77 -4.64 -4.64 -3.49
N ALA A 78 -5.86 -5.18 -3.51
CA ALA A 78 -6.76 -4.99 -4.63
C ALA A 78 -7.03 -3.50 -4.90
N ASP A 79 -7.10 -3.12 -6.17
CA ASP A 79 -7.34 -1.75 -6.65
C ASP A 79 -6.22 -0.73 -6.29
N PHE A 80 -5.07 -1.19 -5.76
CA PHE A 80 -3.91 -0.34 -5.50
C PHE A 80 -3.06 -0.19 -6.77
N THR A 81 -2.51 1.00 -6.98
CA THR A 81 -1.63 1.30 -8.11
C THR A 81 -0.32 1.94 -7.64
N ALA A 82 0.69 1.94 -8.50
CA ALA A 82 1.98 2.57 -8.21
C ALA A 82 1.84 4.06 -7.84
N GLU A 83 0.82 4.75 -8.36
CA GLU A 83 0.55 6.16 -8.07
C GLU A 83 0.12 6.41 -6.60
N ASN A 84 -0.35 5.36 -5.92
CA ASN A 84 -0.73 5.45 -4.51
C ASN A 84 0.47 5.33 -3.56
N LEU A 85 1.64 4.88 -4.04
CA LEU A 85 2.84 4.74 -3.24
C LEU A 85 3.83 5.86 -3.55
N VAL A 86 4.09 6.71 -2.57
CA VAL A 86 4.97 7.88 -2.71
C VAL A 86 6.23 7.67 -1.88
N ILE A 87 7.39 7.82 -2.53
CA ILE A 87 8.70 7.80 -1.88
C ILE A 87 9.21 9.24 -1.72
N GLU A 88 9.65 9.60 -0.55
CA GLU A 88 10.15 10.94 -0.22
C GLU A 88 11.48 10.83 0.52
N TYR A 89 12.42 11.69 0.18
CA TYR A 89 13.67 11.87 0.91
C TYR A 89 13.55 13.06 1.85
N LEU A 90 14.00 12.89 3.10
CA LEU A 90 13.80 13.89 4.14
C LEU A 90 15.13 14.36 4.72
N ASP A 91 15.18 15.63 5.10
CA ASP A 91 16.30 16.22 5.85
C ASP A 91 16.28 15.83 7.34
N SER A 92 17.22 16.33 8.10
CA SER A 92 17.31 16.12 9.56
C SER A 92 16.13 16.69 10.35
N SER A 93 15.36 17.59 9.76
CA SER A 93 14.19 18.22 10.36
C SER A 93 12.88 17.53 9.95
N GLY A 94 12.95 16.53 9.03
CA GLY A 94 11.80 15.81 8.50
C GLY A 94 11.09 16.51 7.33
N ASN A 95 11.70 17.57 6.76
CA ASN A 95 11.19 18.21 5.56
C ASN A 95 11.63 17.43 4.31
N THR A 96 10.78 17.42 3.30
CA THR A 96 11.09 16.78 2.01
C THR A 96 12.22 17.52 1.29
N VAL A 97 13.22 16.78 0.86
CA VAL A 97 14.31 17.28 0.01
C VAL A 97 13.83 17.24 -1.44
N ASP A 98 13.83 18.39 -2.11
CA ASP A 98 13.44 18.46 -3.52
C ASP A 98 14.57 17.97 -4.42
N LEU A 99 14.28 16.93 -5.21
CA LEU A 99 15.18 16.37 -6.21
C LEU A 99 14.85 16.80 -7.63
N THR A 100 13.93 17.76 -7.80
CA THR A 100 13.56 18.28 -9.12
C THR A 100 14.77 18.90 -9.79
N GLY A 101 15.11 18.41 -10.97
CA GLY A 101 16.28 18.91 -11.72
C GLY A 101 17.64 18.49 -11.16
N TYR A 102 17.70 17.52 -10.22
CA TYR A 102 18.93 17.03 -9.61
C TYR A 102 20.02 16.68 -10.64
N THR A 103 19.65 16.03 -11.76
CA THR A 103 20.58 15.66 -12.84
C THR A 103 21.17 16.85 -13.59
N SER A 104 20.55 18.03 -13.51
CA SER A 104 21.04 19.26 -14.16
C SER A 104 21.95 20.11 -13.27
N LEU A 105 22.06 19.74 -11.99
CA LEU A 105 22.93 20.42 -11.03
C LEU A 105 24.40 20.09 -11.27
N SER A 106 25.28 21.00 -10.86
CA SER A 106 26.71 20.71 -10.81
C SER A 106 27.02 19.61 -9.79
N LEU A 107 28.16 18.92 -9.91
CA LEU A 107 28.56 17.85 -9.00
C LEU A 107 28.64 18.31 -7.53
N GLU A 108 29.04 19.56 -7.30
CA GLU A 108 29.07 20.14 -5.95
C GLU A 108 27.66 20.34 -5.37
N GLU A 109 26.74 20.82 -6.20
CA GLU A 109 25.34 21.01 -5.79
C GLU A 109 24.65 19.66 -5.58
N GLN A 110 24.86 18.69 -6.46
CA GLN A 110 24.35 17.31 -6.27
C GLN A 110 24.86 16.71 -4.96
N SER A 111 26.15 16.86 -4.68
CA SER A 111 26.76 16.38 -3.43
C SER A 111 26.17 17.07 -2.20
N SER A 112 25.88 18.37 -2.30
CA SER A 112 25.24 19.11 -1.19
C SER A 112 23.80 18.68 -0.94
N VAL A 113 23.01 18.51 -1.98
CA VAL A 113 21.63 18.00 -1.88
C VAL A 113 21.59 16.58 -1.33
N PHE A 114 22.46 15.71 -1.83
CA PHE A 114 22.61 14.35 -1.34
C PHE A 114 22.98 14.29 0.15
N ALA A 115 23.88 15.15 0.59
CA ALA A 115 24.29 15.24 1.99
C ALA A 115 23.19 15.75 2.93
N MET A 116 22.15 16.42 2.41
CA MET A 116 20.99 16.83 3.22
C MET A 116 20.04 15.67 3.52
N ILE A 117 20.02 14.61 2.71
CA ILE A 117 19.14 13.47 2.90
C ILE A 117 19.58 12.70 4.14
N ARG A 118 18.66 12.55 5.11
CA ARG A 118 18.87 11.82 6.36
C ARG A 118 17.93 10.66 6.54
N PHE A 119 16.73 10.76 5.98
CA PHE A 119 15.72 9.73 6.10
C PHE A 119 15.04 9.52 4.75
N VAL A 120 14.48 8.32 4.61
CA VAL A 120 13.63 7.94 3.48
C VAL A 120 12.26 7.59 4.04
N ARG A 121 11.21 8.12 3.44
CA ARG A 121 9.83 7.84 3.80
C ARG A 121 9.08 7.26 2.62
N ALA A 122 8.47 6.09 2.81
CA ALA A 122 7.47 5.56 1.92
C ALA A 122 6.09 5.77 2.56
N ARG A 123 5.17 6.41 1.86
CA ARG A 123 3.80 6.65 2.33
C ARG A 123 2.78 6.28 1.26
N ILE A 124 1.58 5.93 1.73
CA ILE A 124 0.44 5.68 0.86
C ILE A 124 -0.39 6.95 0.77
N ASP A 125 -0.77 7.30 -0.45
CA ASP A 125 -1.58 8.47 -0.75
C ASP A 125 -2.79 8.07 -1.61
N ASN A 126 -3.94 8.71 -1.34
CA ASN A 126 -5.16 8.60 -2.14
C ASN A 126 -5.66 7.16 -2.39
N TYR A 127 -5.40 6.21 -1.48
CA TYR A 127 -5.93 4.86 -1.58
C TYR A 127 -7.20 4.70 -0.75
N GLN A 128 -8.25 4.12 -1.37
CA GLN A 128 -9.52 3.81 -0.73
C GLN A 128 -9.82 2.32 -0.88
N TYR A 129 -10.14 1.67 0.24
CA TYR A 129 -10.55 0.28 0.24
C TYR A 129 -11.98 0.15 -0.29
N ARG A 130 -12.20 -0.77 -1.25
CA ARG A 130 -13.50 -1.03 -1.83
C ARG A 130 -14.12 -2.30 -1.24
N PHE A 131 -15.30 -2.15 -0.65
CA PHE A 131 -16.13 -3.27 -0.21
C PHE A 131 -16.79 -4.01 -1.38
N PHE A 132 -17.13 -5.27 -1.16
CA PHE A 132 -18.01 -5.99 -2.10
C PHE A 132 -19.33 -5.22 -2.30
N SER A 133 -19.86 -5.30 -3.51
CA SER A 133 -21.06 -4.52 -3.89
C SER A 133 -22.29 -4.81 -3.01
N LEU A 134 -22.37 -6.00 -2.38
CA LEU A 134 -23.42 -6.31 -1.40
C LEU A 134 -23.31 -5.46 -0.12
N LEU A 135 -22.11 -4.97 0.21
CA LEU A 135 -21.80 -4.13 1.36
C LEU A 135 -21.54 -2.67 0.96
N SER A 136 -21.93 -2.27 -0.24
CA SER A 136 -21.74 -0.90 -0.77
C SER A 136 -22.45 0.20 0.03
N PHE A 137 -23.33 -0.17 0.97
CA PHE A 137 -23.96 0.76 1.91
C PHE A 137 -23.05 1.17 3.07
N ILE A 138 -21.85 0.54 3.21
CA ILE A 138 -20.84 0.88 4.21
C ILE A 138 -19.89 1.90 3.59
N GLY A 139 -19.63 2.99 4.29
CA GLY A 139 -18.77 4.07 3.82
C GLY A 139 -19.50 4.99 2.82
N THR A 140 -18.72 5.65 1.96
CA THR A 140 -19.25 6.50 0.88
C THR A 140 -19.21 5.69 -0.43
N ASP A 141 -20.36 5.25 -0.91
CA ASP A 141 -20.49 4.41 -2.12
C ASP A 141 -19.67 3.10 -2.08
N GLY A 142 -19.53 2.51 -0.89
CA GLY A 142 -18.76 1.28 -0.69
C GLY A 142 -17.24 1.50 -0.63
N LEU A 143 -16.79 2.75 -0.53
CA LEU A 143 -15.39 3.13 -0.35
C LEU A 143 -15.14 3.51 1.12
N LEU A 144 -14.04 3.04 1.65
CA LEU A 144 -13.55 3.39 2.98
C LEU A 144 -12.17 4.03 2.86
N GLU A 145 -12.04 5.23 3.41
CA GLU A 145 -10.73 5.86 3.54
C GLU A 145 -9.85 5.02 4.47
N MET A 146 -8.63 4.78 4.03
CA MET A 146 -7.67 4.02 4.81
C MET A 146 -6.88 4.95 5.72
N PRO A 147 -6.45 4.47 6.91
CA PRO A 147 -5.53 5.23 7.73
C PRO A 147 -4.22 5.48 6.96
N GLU A 148 -3.53 6.55 7.30
CA GLU A 148 -2.22 6.84 6.71
C GLU A 148 -1.22 5.76 7.09
N PHE A 149 -0.68 5.09 6.07
CA PHE A 149 0.43 4.15 6.21
C PHE A 149 1.69 4.84 5.74
N GLN A 150 2.67 4.91 6.61
CA GLN A 150 4.00 5.42 6.28
C GLN A 150 5.08 4.68 7.05
N THR A 151 6.22 4.50 6.42
CA THR A 151 7.43 3.95 7.02
C THR A 151 8.58 4.91 6.74
N THR A 152 9.26 5.35 7.79
CA THR A 152 10.43 6.22 7.69
C THR A 152 11.64 5.46 8.21
N LEU A 153 12.69 5.36 7.40
CA LEU A 153 13.96 4.73 7.72
C LEU A 153 15.10 5.73 7.58
N PRO A 154 16.19 5.57 8.33
CA PRO A 154 17.42 6.34 8.08
C PRO A 154 17.94 6.02 6.67
N ALA A 155 18.45 7.02 5.97
CA ALA A 155 19.15 6.84 4.72
C ALA A 155 20.43 6.04 4.93
N GLU A 156 20.68 5.06 4.06
CA GLU A 156 21.88 4.23 4.09
C GLU A 156 22.87 4.65 2.98
N SER A 157 23.02 3.84 1.95
CA SER A 157 23.96 4.10 0.85
C SER A 157 23.37 4.98 -0.25
N LEU A 158 22.04 4.99 -0.40
CA LEU A 158 21.31 5.69 -1.48
C LEU A 158 21.93 5.41 -2.87
N GLY A 159 22.28 4.15 -3.13
CA GLY A 159 22.90 3.71 -4.38
C GLY A 159 24.38 4.08 -4.58
N VAL A 160 24.97 4.79 -3.64
CA VAL A 160 26.41 5.18 -3.76
C VAL A 160 27.29 4.15 -3.06
N VAL A 161 28.10 3.43 -3.85
CA VAL A 161 29.12 2.53 -3.32
C VAL A 161 30.35 3.35 -2.99
N ARG A 162 30.79 3.29 -1.72
CA ARG A 162 32.06 3.90 -1.33
C ARG A 162 33.20 3.07 -1.95
N PRO A 163 34.13 3.68 -2.73
CA PRO A 163 35.28 2.96 -3.26
C PRO A 163 36.09 2.38 -2.09
N ARG A 164 36.52 1.12 -2.21
CA ARG A 164 37.58 0.57 -1.37
C ARG A 164 38.87 1.26 -1.66
N GLU A 165 39.77 1.38 -0.65
CA GLU A 165 41.10 2.02 -0.78
C GLU A 165 41.94 1.43 -1.92
N ASP A 166 41.61 0.24 -2.41
CA ASP A 166 42.33 -0.50 -3.45
C ASP A 166 41.72 -0.42 -4.84
N ASP A 167 40.54 0.19 -4.99
CA ASP A 167 39.81 0.28 -6.26
C ASP A 167 39.84 1.71 -6.81
N ASP A 168 40.40 1.85 -8.02
CA ASP A 168 40.50 3.10 -8.78
C ASP A 168 39.11 3.57 -9.34
N ASP A 169 38.02 2.91 -8.91
CA ASP A 169 36.66 3.11 -9.39
C ASP A 169 35.90 4.06 -8.44
N SER A 170 36.05 5.35 -8.71
CA SER A 170 35.35 6.41 -7.99
C SER A 170 33.84 6.39 -8.31
N GLY A 171 33.06 5.89 -7.37
CA GLY A 171 31.61 6.14 -7.34
C GLY A 171 30.77 5.32 -8.31
N VAL A 172 30.80 3.99 -8.18
CA VAL A 172 29.80 3.14 -8.85
C VAL A 172 28.43 3.43 -8.26
N ILE A 173 27.53 3.94 -9.07
CA ILE A 173 26.11 4.07 -8.74
C ILE A 173 25.47 2.72 -9.02
N ILE A 174 24.73 2.17 -8.07
CA ILE A 174 23.93 0.96 -8.25
C ILE A 174 22.51 1.42 -8.48
N ASP A 175 22.06 1.25 -9.72
CA ASP A 175 20.65 1.32 -10.06
C ASP A 175 19.93 0.06 -9.55
N CYS A 176 18.74 0.20 -9.08
CA CYS A 176 17.85 -0.90 -8.77
C CYS A 176 16.95 -1.25 -9.93
#